data_fe63c312bd2b4eca110d7f5105af4919
#
_entry.id   fe63c312bd2b4eca110d7f5105af4919
#
_cell.length_a   1.000
_cell.length_b   1.000
_cell.length_c   1.000
_cell.angle_alpha   90.00
_cell.angle_beta   90.00
_cell.angle_gamma   90.00
#
_symmetry.space_group_name_H-M   'P 1'
#
loop_
_entity.id
_entity.type
_entity.pdbx_description
1 polymer ?
#
loop_
_entity_poly.entity_id
_entity_poly.type
_entity_poly.pdbx_seq_one_letter_code
_entity_poly.pdbx_strand_id
1 'polypeptide(L)'
;MRLRSTVMAGARILLAEDEVIVARPLILALREGGHEVRWVRAVRELRAELTTFAPQVLLLDVSLDTDGLEFLQAIRFTADCPPAGVVVLAESGDTASRDRAHQLGAVAVVNKPVEEAPLLALVEELVGFL
;
A
#
# COMPACT_ATOMS: atom_id res chain seq x y z
N MET A 1 -10.56 -25.35 -12.33
CA MET A 1 -10.61 -24.82 -11.86
C MET A 1 -10.71 -23.71 -11.58
N ARG A 2 -11.13 -23.14 -11.46
CA ARG A 2 -11.16 -22.14 -11.24
C ARG A 2 -11.47 -21.59 -10.07
N LEU A 3 -11.61 -22.10 -9.32
CA LEU A 3 -11.40 -21.71 -7.97
C LEU A 3 -10.70 -20.42 -7.84
N ARG A 4 -9.85 -20.08 -8.76
CA ARG A 4 -9.13 -18.83 -8.74
C ARG A 4 -10.04 -17.64 -8.68
N SER A 5 -11.08 -17.62 -9.49
CA SER A 5 -11.98 -16.48 -9.44
C SER A 5 -12.64 -16.32 -8.08
N THR A 6 -12.84 -17.42 -7.37
CA THR A 6 -13.38 -17.35 -6.01
C THR A 6 -12.35 -16.81 -5.04
N VAL A 7 -11.13 -17.36 -5.13
CA VAL A 7 -10.03 -16.97 -4.26
C VAL A 7 -9.65 -15.51 -4.50
N MET A 8 -9.77 -15.07 -5.73
CA MET A 8 -9.36 -13.72 -6.12
C MET A 8 -10.48 -12.71 -5.97
N ALA A 9 -11.35 -12.89 -5.00
CA ALA A 9 -12.26 -11.83 -4.59
C ALA A 9 -11.45 -10.58 -4.30
N GLY A 10 -11.95 -9.44 -4.70
CA GLY A 10 -11.22 -8.19 -4.62
C GLY A 10 -10.78 -7.85 -3.21
N ALA A 11 -9.55 -7.37 -3.10
CA ALA A 11 -9.02 -6.87 -1.84
C ALA A 11 -9.31 -5.38 -1.69
N ARG A 12 -9.34 -4.90 -0.46
CA ARG A 12 -9.43 -3.48 -0.16
C ARG A 12 -8.01 -2.93 -0.03
N ILE A 13 -7.66 -2.00 -0.91
CA ILE A 13 -6.32 -1.43 -0.98
C ILE A 13 -6.42 0.07 -0.73
N LEU A 14 -5.63 0.58 0.20
CA LEU A 14 -5.54 2.01 0.44
C LEU A 14 -4.20 2.50 -0.12
N LEU A 15 -4.25 3.48 -1.01
CA LEU A 15 -3.06 4.08 -1.60
C LEU A 15 -2.88 5.48 -1.03
N ALA A 16 -1.73 5.74 -0.40
CA ALA A 16 -1.36 7.03 0.13
C ALA A 16 -0.23 7.60 -0.74
N GLU A 17 -0.58 8.53 -1.62
CA GLU A 17 0.34 9.09 -2.61
C GLU A 17 -0.16 10.48 -3.00
N ASP A 18 0.69 11.50 -2.95
CA ASP A 18 0.28 12.87 -3.26
C ASP A 18 0.44 13.24 -4.73
N GLU A 19 1.22 12.50 -5.51
CA GLU A 19 1.42 12.79 -6.92
C GLU A 19 0.43 12.06 -7.80
N VAL A 20 -0.40 12.82 -8.50
CA VAL A 20 -1.44 12.26 -9.38
C VAL A 20 -0.82 11.38 -10.48
N ILE A 21 0.32 11.81 -11.03
CA ILE A 21 1.00 11.06 -12.10
C ILE A 21 1.41 9.66 -11.62
N VAL A 22 1.80 9.53 -10.36
CA VAL A 22 2.17 8.24 -9.76
C VAL A 22 0.92 7.45 -9.41
N ALA A 23 -0.05 8.09 -8.77
CA ALA A 23 -1.21 7.41 -8.21
C ALA A 23 -2.16 6.85 -9.27
N ARG A 24 -2.45 7.64 -10.31
CA ARG A 24 -3.52 7.29 -11.24
C ARG A 24 -3.29 5.97 -11.98
N PRO A 25 -2.11 5.71 -12.56
CA PRO A 25 -1.89 4.41 -13.24
C PRO A 25 -1.99 3.24 -12.27
N LEU A 26 -1.55 3.41 -11.03
CA LEU A 26 -1.60 2.34 -10.04
C LEU A 26 -3.05 2.03 -9.66
N ILE A 27 -3.85 3.08 -9.47
CA ILE A 27 -5.28 2.91 -9.15
C ILE A 27 -5.97 2.12 -10.26
N LEU A 28 -5.72 2.51 -11.51
CA LEU A 28 -6.34 1.84 -12.65
C LEU A 28 -5.94 0.37 -12.73
N ALA A 29 -4.64 0.08 -12.60
CA ALA A 29 -4.14 -1.28 -12.69
C ALA A 29 -4.73 -2.16 -11.58
N LEU A 30 -4.78 -1.64 -10.36
CA LEU A 30 -5.32 -2.40 -9.24
C LEU A 30 -6.81 -2.63 -9.38
N ARG A 31 -7.56 -1.63 -9.85
CA ARG A 31 -8.99 -1.79 -10.09
C ARG A 31 -9.28 -2.77 -11.23
N GLU A 32 -8.47 -2.74 -12.28
CA GLU A 32 -8.60 -3.70 -13.37
C GLU A 32 -8.33 -5.13 -12.90
N GLY A 33 -7.49 -5.27 -11.88
CA GLY A 33 -7.26 -6.55 -11.23
C GLY A 33 -8.39 -7.02 -10.34
N GLY A 34 -9.46 -6.24 -10.23
CA GLY A 34 -10.65 -6.61 -9.45
C GLY A 34 -10.64 -6.12 -8.02
N HIS A 35 -9.72 -5.23 -7.66
CA HIS A 35 -9.60 -4.75 -6.28
C HIS A 35 -10.35 -3.45 -6.07
N GLU A 36 -10.74 -3.21 -4.83
CA GLU A 36 -11.33 -1.96 -4.40
C GLU A 36 -10.21 -1.06 -3.89
N VAL A 37 -10.08 0.13 -4.48
CA VAL A 37 -8.96 1.02 -4.17
C VAL A 37 -9.49 2.36 -3.71
N ARG A 38 -9.01 2.83 -2.58
CA ARG A 38 -9.19 4.20 -2.15
C ARG A 38 -7.86 4.92 -2.15
N TRP A 39 -7.90 6.20 -2.47
CA TRP A 39 -6.70 7.01 -2.63
C TRP A 39 -6.80 8.21 -1.70
N VAL A 40 -5.75 8.40 -0.91
CA VAL A 40 -5.60 9.59 -0.06
C VAL A 40 -4.30 10.29 -0.42
N ARG A 41 -4.26 11.59 -0.19
CA ARG A 41 -3.13 12.42 -0.61
C ARG A 41 -2.39 13.05 0.58
N ALA A 42 -2.84 12.79 1.79
CA ALA A 42 -2.26 13.37 2.99
C ALA A 42 -2.35 12.40 4.16
N VAL A 43 -1.41 12.51 5.08
CA VAL A 43 -1.36 11.65 6.27
C VAL A 43 -2.62 11.80 7.11
N ARG A 44 -3.16 13.02 7.21
CA ARG A 44 -4.36 13.24 8.02
C ARG A 44 -5.58 12.46 7.53
N GLU A 45 -5.61 12.11 6.24
CA GLU A 45 -6.71 11.33 5.67
C GLU A 45 -6.56 9.84 5.95
N LEU A 46 -5.34 9.38 6.18
CA LEU A 46 -5.06 7.96 6.38
C LEU A 46 -5.77 7.38 7.58
N ARG A 47 -5.76 8.10 8.69
CA ARG A 47 -6.30 7.55 9.93
C ARG A 47 -7.79 7.23 9.83
N ALA A 48 -8.53 8.14 9.21
CA ALA A 48 -9.96 7.93 9.02
C ALA A 48 -10.22 6.73 8.10
N GLU A 49 -9.46 6.61 7.02
CA GLU A 49 -9.63 5.52 6.06
C GLU A 49 -9.23 4.18 6.64
N LEU A 50 -8.20 4.12 7.47
CA LEU A 50 -7.84 2.87 8.13
C LEU A 50 -8.99 2.31 8.94
N THR A 51 -9.77 3.19 9.55
CA THR A 51 -10.92 2.78 10.36
C THR A 51 -12.15 2.48 9.50
N THR A 52 -12.50 3.40 8.60
CA THR A 52 -13.77 3.31 7.87
C THR A 52 -13.71 2.35 6.69
N PHE A 53 -12.62 2.39 5.93
CA PHE A 53 -12.42 1.49 4.79
C PHE A 53 -11.87 0.14 5.23
N ALA A 54 -11.09 0.13 6.30
CA ALA A 54 -10.44 -1.06 6.83
C ALA A 54 -9.68 -1.81 5.73
N PRO A 55 -8.65 -1.19 5.13
CA PRO A 55 -7.93 -1.82 4.02
C PRO A 55 -7.20 -3.07 4.48
N GLN A 56 -7.06 -4.03 3.56
CA GLN A 56 -6.26 -5.22 3.82
C GLN A 56 -4.78 -4.96 3.62
N VAL A 57 -4.43 -4.00 2.74
CA VAL A 57 -3.06 -3.60 2.51
C VAL A 57 -3.01 -2.09 2.29
N LEU A 58 -1.95 -1.46 2.81
CA LEU A 58 -1.67 -0.04 2.61
C LEU A 58 -0.43 0.11 1.73
N LEU A 59 -0.55 0.89 0.66
CA LEU A 59 0.58 1.29 -0.17
C LEU A 59 0.92 2.72 0.23
N LEU A 60 2.10 2.92 0.80
CA LEU A 60 2.46 4.17 1.46
C LEU A 60 3.71 4.80 0.86
N ASP A 61 3.56 5.98 0.27
CA ASP A 61 4.67 6.76 -0.23
C ASP A 61 5.43 7.39 0.95
N VAL A 62 6.74 7.16 1.02
CA VAL A 62 7.57 7.70 2.11
C VAL A 62 7.60 9.23 2.12
N SER A 63 7.41 9.85 0.96
CA SER A 63 7.47 11.32 0.84
C SER A 63 6.10 11.98 0.92
N LEU A 64 5.10 11.25 1.41
CA LEU A 64 3.78 11.81 1.63
C LEU A 64 3.87 12.99 2.61
N ASP A 65 3.14 14.03 2.31
CA ASP A 65 3.16 15.39 2.89
C ASP A 65 4.01 15.67 4.14
N THR A 66 3.95 14.85 5.18
CA THR A 66 4.79 15.02 6.36
C THR A 66 5.88 13.96 6.40
N ASP A 67 5.58 12.78 6.97
CA ASP A 67 6.52 11.68 7.03
C ASP A 67 5.75 10.37 7.06
N GLY A 68 5.73 9.69 5.91
CA GLY A 68 5.04 8.41 5.81
C GLY A 68 5.62 7.36 6.76
N LEU A 69 6.92 7.37 6.99
CA LEU A 69 7.55 6.42 7.90
C LEU A 69 7.19 6.68 9.35
N GLU A 70 7.00 7.95 9.73
CA GLU A 70 6.50 8.28 11.06
C GLU A 70 5.11 7.72 11.27
N PHE A 71 4.27 7.81 10.26
CA PHE A 71 2.94 7.24 10.30
C PHE A 71 2.99 5.71 10.45
N LEU A 72 3.86 5.05 9.68
CA LEU A 72 4.04 3.60 9.79
C LEU A 72 4.46 3.22 11.20
N GLN A 73 5.40 3.96 11.79
CA GLN A 73 5.84 3.72 13.16
C GLN A 73 4.66 3.83 14.13
N ALA A 74 3.78 4.79 13.91
CA ALA A 74 2.65 5.03 14.81
C ALA A 74 1.63 3.90 14.78
N ILE A 75 1.42 3.24 13.64
CA ILE A 75 0.35 2.25 13.51
C ILE A 75 0.81 0.80 13.58
N ARG A 76 2.09 0.52 13.46
CA ARG A 76 2.60 -0.84 13.18
C ARG A 76 2.21 -1.90 14.20
N PHE A 77 1.98 -1.50 15.45
CA PHE A 77 1.58 -2.43 16.51
C PHE A 77 0.15 -2.19 17.00
N THR A 78 -0.63 -1.43 16.24
CA THR A 78 -2.00 -1.13 16.62
C THR A 78 -2.99 -1.96 15.78
N ALA A 79 -4.24 -1.96 16.21
CA ALA A 79 -5.32 -2.62 15.46
C ALA A 79 -5.57 -1.96 14.11
N ASP A 80 -5.09 -0.74 13.90
CA ASP A 80 -5.26 -0.03 12.63
C ASP A 80 -4.29 -0.50 11.54
N CYS A 81 -3.26 -1.26 11.91
CA CYS A 81 -2.32 -1.77 10.92
C CYS A 81 -3.04 -2.77 10.02
N PRO A 82 -3.00 -2.57 8.68
CA PRO A 82 -3.67 -3.51 7.77
C PRO A 82 -3.15 -4.92 7.92
N PRO A 83 -4.03 -5.94 7.86
CA PRO A 83 -3.62 -7.32 8.14
C PRO A 83 -2.61 -7.89 7.14
N ALA A 84 -2.64 -7.47 5.87
CA ALA A 84 -1.62 -7.90 4.91
C ALA A 84 -0.37 -7.01 4.99
N GLY A 85 -0.41 -5.93 5.77
CA GLY A 85 0.73 -5.09 6.04
C GLY A 85 0.79 -3.82 5.22
N VAL A 86 1.96 -3.18 5.31
CA VAL A 86 2.23 -1.91 4.62
C VAL A 86 3.36 -2.13 3.61
N VAL A 87 3.08 -1.77 2.36
CA VAL A 87 4.08 -1.73 1.29
C VAL A 87 4.51 -0.27 1.13
N VAL A 88 5.80 -0.02 1.26
CA VAL A 88 6.35 1.34 1.17
C VAL A 88 6.83 1.60 -0.24
N LEU A 89 6.50 2.78 -0.78
CA LEU A 89 6.98 3.22 -2.09
C LEU A 89 8.08 4.26 -1.87
N ALA A 90 9.26 4.02 -2.42
CA ALA A 90 10.43 4.89 -2.19
C ALA A 90 11.27 5.00 -3.44
N GLU A 91 11.98 6.14 -3.58
CA GLU A 91 12.92 6.32 -4.68
C GLU A 91 14.02 5.27 -4.60
N SER A 92 14.46 4.77 -5.73
CA SER A 92 15.45 3.67 -5.77
C SER A 92 16.78 4.05 -5.13
N GLY A 93 17.14 5.32 -5.14
CA GLY A 93 18.38 5.80 -4.53
C GLY A 93 18.28 6.11 -3.04
N ASP A 94 17.08 6.04 -2.48
CA ASP A 94 16.85 6.42 -1.08
C ASP A 94 17.02 5.21 -0.16
N THR A 95 18.27 4.80 0.03
CA THR A 95 18.57 3.62 0.85
C THR A 95 18.22 3.82 2.31
N ALA A 96 18.35 5.05 2.82
CA ALA A 96 18.03 5.34 4.22
C ALA A 96 16.55 5.10 4.51
N SER A 97 15.65 5.59 3.65
CA SER A 97 14.23 5.36 3.81
C SER A 97 13.87 3.88 3.66
N ARG A 98 14.53 3.17 2.73
CA ARG A 98 14.29 1.75 2.52
C ARG A 98 14.66 0.94 3.76
N ASP A 99 15.84 1.20 4.32
CA ASP A 99 16.30 0.51 5.52
C ASP A 99 15.37 0.79 6.69
N ARG A 100 14.97 2.05 6.85
CA ARG A 100 14.07 2.42 7.93
C ARG A 100 12.69 1.79 7.77
N ALA A 101 12.18 1.73 6.54
CA ALA A 101 10.89 1.08 6.27
C ALA A 101 10.92 -0.38 6.71
N HIS A 102 11.99 -1.10 6.39
CA HIS A 102 12.15 -2.49 6.82
C HIS A 102 12.23 -2.59 8.35
N GLN A 103 12.99 -1.71 8.99
CA GLN A 103 13.09 -1.67 10.44
C GLN A 103 11.74 -1.43 11.10
N LEU A 104 10.88 -0.64 10.46
CA LEU A 104 9.56 -0.33 10.98
C LEU A 104 8.51 -1.38 10.62
N GLY A 105 8.91 -2.46 9.96
CA GLY A 105 8.03 -3.60 9.71
C GLY A 105 7.25 -3.53 8.41
N ALA A 106 7.67 -2.70 7.44
CA ALA A 106 7.08 -2.76 6.11
C ALA A 106 7.26 -4.17 5.54
N VAL A 107 6.21 -4.72 4.95
CA VAL A 107 6.28 -6.07 4.39
C VAL A 107 7.03 -6.10 3.07
N ALA A 108 7.13 -4.95 2.41
CA ALA A 108 7.91 -4.81 1.18
C ALA A 108 8.20 -3.34 0.94
N VAL A 109 9.26 -3.07 0.20
CA VAL A 109 9.58 -1.73 -0.29
C VAL A 109 9.69 -1.81 -1.80
N VAL A 110 8.92 -0.97 -2.48
CA VAL A 110 8.86 -0.95 -3.94
C VAL A 110 9.51 0.34 -4.45
N ASN A 111 10.35 0.21 -5.45
CA ASN A 111 11.05 1.35 -6.03
C ASN A 111 10.13 2.17 -6.93
N LYS A 112 10.32 3.47 -6.90
CA LYS A 112 9.73 4.37 -7.89
C LYS A 112 10.70 4.51 -9.07
N PRO A 113 10.22 4.60 -10.30
CA PRO A 113 8.82 4.53 -10.72
C PRO A 113 8.23 3.14 -10.54
N VAL A 114 6.99 3.10 -10.04
CA VAL A 114 6.35 1.84 -9.69
C VAL A 114 5.82 1.17 -10.97
N GLU A 115 6.20 -0.09 -11.16
CA GLU A 115 5.70 -0.88 -12.27
C GLU A 115 4.38 -1.56 -11.87
N GLU A 116 3.37 -1.44 -12.71
CA GLU A 116 2.01 -1.84 -12.37
C GLU A 116 1.85 -3.35 -12.18
N ALA A 117 2.34 -4.13 -13.13
CA ALA A 117 2.16 -5.57 -13.06
C ALA A 117 2.86 -6.21 -11.86
N PRO A 118 4.12 -5.90 -11.56
CA PRO A 118 4.76 -6.42 -10.35
C PRO A 118 4.05 -5.97 -9.07
N LEU A 119 3.55 -4.74 -9.01
CA LEU A 119 2.85 -4.27 -7.83
C LEU A 119 1.54 -5.04 -7.63
N LEU A 120 0.78 -5.25 -8.70
CA LEU A 120 -0.46 -6.02 -8.63
C LEU A 120 -0.17 -7.43 -8.13
N ALA A 121 0.86 -8.08 -8.67
CA ALA A 121 1.23 -9.44 -8.26
C ALA A 121 1.63 -9.47 -6.79
N LEU A 122 2.40 -8.49 -6.33
CA LEU A 122 2.81 -8.40 -4.92
C LEU A 122 1.61 -8.26 -3.99
N VAL A 123 0.69 -7.37 -4.32
CA VAL A 123 -0.50 -7.15 -3.52
C VAL A 123 -1.32 -8.44 -3.42
N GLU A 124 -1.51 -9.11 -4.55
CA GLU A 124 -2.29 -10.35 -4.58
C GLU A 124 -1.63 -11.45 -3.77
N GLU A 125 -0.32 -11.52 -3.81
CA GLU A 125 0.42 -12.48 -3.01
C GLU A 125 0.25 -12.20 -1.52
N LEU A 126 0.38 -10.94 -1.10
CA LEU A 126 0.26 -10.56 0.30
C LEU A 126 -1.15 -10.84 0.83
N VAL A 127 -2.17 -10.47 0.07
CA VAL A 127 -3.55 -10.70 0.47
C VAL A 127 -3.89 -12.18 0.46
N GLY A 128 -3.28 -12.94 -0.43
CA GLY A 128 -3.51 -14.37 -0.54
C GLY A 128 -3.10 -15.16 0.70
N PHE A 129 -2.29 -14.58 1.58
CA PHE A 129 -1.89 -15.23 2.82
C PHE A 129 -2.85 -14.96 4.00
N LEU A 130 -3.88 -14.17 3.81
CA LEU A 130 -4.81 -13.85 4.90
C LEU A 130 -5.81 -14.98 5.22
#